data_cdea194a9da4bf1edd663504c2929b49
#
_entry.id   cdea194a9da4bf1edd663504c2929b49
#
_cell.length_a   1.000
_cell.length_b   1.000
_cell.length_c   1.000
_cell.angle_alpha   90.00
_cell.angle_beta   90.00
_cell.angle_gamma   90.00
#
_symmetry.space_group_name_H-M   'P 1'
#
loop_
_entity.id
_entity.type
_entity.pdbx_description
1 polymer ?
#
loop_
_entity_poly.entity_id
_entity_poly.type
_entity_poly.pdbx_seq_one_letter_code
_entity_poly.pdbx_strand_id
1 'polypeptide(L)'
;MTLLSLDVVSVRFGGIAAVREVSLRLARGEIRGLIGPNGAGKTSLINAITRVVDIQSGSISFEGRDITALVPESICQLGIGRTFQHVELFREETVFENILTGLYRHYVYGFGAALFGLVGRAEEEARRECHGLLDAFALTQLAHARAGDLPFGIQKRVDMARALAMRPQLLLLDEPVSGMSESEANEAIATTRNIARDRGITLLIVEHNMRVMMQLAERITVMHEGRVIAEGSPAEIRSDRGVIDAYLGEETELA
;
A
#
# COMPACT_ATOMS: atom_id res chain seq x y z
N MET A 1 -10.81 -9.52 13.91
CA MET A 1 -9.63 -10.42 13.94
C MET A 1 -8.41 -9.65 13.45
N THR A 2 -7.27 -9.74 14.15
CA THR A 2 -6.02 -9.07 13.75
C THR A 2 -5.45 -9.76 12.50
N LEU A 3 -5.13 -8.98 11.47
CA LEU A 3 -4.51 -9.46 10.24
C LEU A 3 -2.99 -9.31 10.31
N LEU A 4 -2.50 -8.11 10.67
CA LEU A 4 -1.08 -7.81 10.85
C LEU A 4 -0.83 -7.36 12.28
N SER A 5 0.23 -7.86 12.90
CA SER A 5 0.69 -7.40 14.21
C SER A 5 2.21 -7.19 14.19
N LEU A 6 2.62 -6.02 14.63
CA LEU A 6 4.00 -5.69 14.96
C LEU A 6 4.12 -5.64 16.48
N ASP A 7 5.12 -6.26 17.05
CA ASP A 7 5.38 -6.26 18.48
C ASP A 7 6.80 -5.76 18.77
N VAL A 8 6.90 -4.55 19.32
CA VAL A 8 8.14 -3.86 19.73
C VAL A 8 9.21 -3.86 18.63
N VAL A 9 8.79 -3.60 17.38
CA VAL A 9 9.66 -3.64 16.19
C VAL A 9 10.62 -2.45 16.17
N SER A 10 11.90 -2.73 15.98
CA SER A 10 12.94 -1.71 15.80
C SER A 10 13.74 -1.94 14.51
N VAL A 11 14.05 -0.85 13.80
CA VAL A 11 14.87 -0.85 12.58
C VAL A 11 15.97 0.18 12.72
N ARG A 12 17.20 -0.19 12.36
CA ARG A 12 18.35 0.73 12.36
C ARG A 12 19.13 0.67 11.05
N PHE A 13 19.62 1.81 10.65
CA PHE A 13 20.55 1.98 9.54
C PHE A 13 21.85 2.58 10.07
N GLY A 14 22.87 1.76 10.25
CA GLY A 14 24.09 2.17 10.93
C GLY A 14 23.81 2.71 12.34
N GLY A 15 24.15 3.97 12.60
CA GLY A 15 23.90 4.64 13.89
C GLY A 15 22.47 5.17 14.09
N ILE A 16 21.65 5.25 13.04
CA ILE A 16 20.33 5.89 13.08
C ILE A 16 19.24 4.85 13.34
N ALA A 17 18.45 5.05 14.42
CA ALA A 17 17.28 4.24 14.70
C ALA A 17 16.07 4.85 13.98
N ALA A 18 15.71 4.27 12.81
CA ALA A 18 14.62 4.75 11.96
C ALA A 18 13.24 4.30 12.48
N VAL A 19 13.17 3.16 13.16
CA VAL A 19 11.97 2.67 13.86
C VAL A 19 12.39 2.22 15.26
N ARG A 20 11.64 2.65 16.27
CA ARG A 20 12.01 2.47 17.69
C ARG A 20 10.83 1.86 18.44
N GLU A 21 10.89 0.56 18.70
CA GLU A 21 9.94 -0.17 19.54
C GLU A 21 8.47 0.03 19.12
N VAL A 22 8.21 0.03 17.83
CA VAL A 22 6.86 0.23 17.28
C VAL A 22 6.03 -1.04 17.46
N SER A 23 4.87 -0.88 18.10
CA SER A 23 3.81 -1.89 18.13
C SER A 23 2.60 -1.37 17.38
N LEU A 24 2.05 -2.19 16.47
CA LEU A 24 0.91 -1.82 15.63
C LEU A 24 0.06 -3.07 15.37
N ARG A 25 -1.27 -2.91 15.40
CA ARG A 25 -2.20 -3.99 15.04
C ARG A 25 -3.20 -3.49 14.02
N LEU A 26 -3.32 -4.21 12.90
CA LEU A 26 -4.33 -3.97 11.87
C LEU A 26 -5.38 -5.08 11.93
N ALA A 27 -6.64 -4.70 11.98
CA ALA A 27 -7.75 -5.64 11.83
C ALA A 27 -7.96 -5.97 10.34
N ARG A 28 -8.54 -7.14 10.07
CA ARG A 28 -8.93 -7.52 8.71
C ARG A 28 -10.01 -6.57 8.17
N GLY A 29 -9.83 -6.08 6.94
CA GLY A 29 -10.72 -5.14 6.27
C GLY A 29 -10.62 -3.70 6.76
N GLU A 30 -9.72 -3.40 7.68
CA GLU A 30 -9.48 -2.05 8.20
C GLU A 30 -8.75 -1.18 7.17
N ILE A 31 -9.12 0.10 7.10
CA ILE A 31 -8.38 1.13 6.36
C ILE A 31 -7.65 2.00 7.36
N ARG A 32 -6.34 1.76 7.48
CA ARG A 32 -5.45 2.45 8.41
C ARG A 32 -4.60 3.49 7.70
N GLY A 33 -4.58 4.70 8.22
CA GLY A 33 -3.61 5.73 7.86
C GLY A 33 -2.35 5.64 8.71
N LEU A 34 -1.18 5.82 8.09
CA LEU A 34 0.10 5.99 8.77
C LEU A 34 0.67 7.35 8.36
N ILE A 35 0.65 8.29 9.28
CA ILE A 35 1.06 9.67 9.04
C ILE A 35 2.23 10.06 9.95
N GLY A 36 2.83 11.19 9.68
CA GLY A 36 3.92 11.77 10.46
C GLY A 36 4.83 12.63 9.58
N PRO A 37 5.68 13.44 10.20
CA PRO A 37 6.67 14.26 9.51
C PRO A 37 7.61 13.46 8.60
N ASN A 38 8.36 14.18 7.75
CA ASN A 38 9.44 13.59 6.97
C ASN A 38 10.51 13.02 7.92
N GLY A 39 11.05 11.86 7.60
CA GLY A 39 11.99 11.19 8.51
C GLY A 39 11.36 10.49 9.73
N ALA A 40 10.04 10.54 9.93
CA ALA A 40 9.37 9.88 11.06
C ALA A 40 9.50 8.35 11.08
N GLY A 41 10.01 7.71 10.01
CA GLY A 41 10.23 6.28 9.94
C GLY A 41 9.12 5.48 9.24
N LYS A 42 8.13 6.15 8.62
CA LYS A 42 6.98 5.52 7.95
C LYS A 42 7.38 4.53 6.86
N THR A 43 8.19 4.95 5.90
CA THR A 43 8.70 4.08 4.82
C THR A 43 9.58 2.96 5.37
N SER A 44 10.37 3.23 6.42
CA SER A 44 11.18 2.20 7.10
C SER A 44 10.30 1.13 7.75
N LEU A 45 9.15 1.52 8.32
CA LEU A 45 8.19 0.59 8.89
C LEU A 45 7.55 -0.29 7.80
N ILE A 46 7.13 0.30 6.67
CA ILE A 46 6.63 -0.46 5.51
C ILE A 46 7.71 -1.42 4.98
N ASN A 47 8.96 -0.96 4.86
CA ASN A 47 10.09 -1.79 4.43
C ASN A 47 10.31 -2.97 5.39
N ALA A 48 10.13 -2.78 6.70
CA ALA A 48 10.20 -3.86 7.68
C ALA A 48 9.06 -4.86 7.51
N ILE A 49 7.82 -4.40 7.32
CA ILE A 49 6.65 -5.27 7.10
C ILE A 49 6.85 -6.13 5.83
N THR A 50 7.37 -5.54 4.76
CA THR A 50 7.64 -6.24 3.50
C THR A 50 8.99 -6.98 3.46
N ARG A 51 9.74 -6.96 4.56
CA ARG A 51 11.05 -7.62 4.70
C ARG A 51 12.10 -7.13 3.69
N VAL A 52 11.91 -5.94 3.13
CA VAL A 52 12.92 -5.25 2.30
C VAL A 52 14.09 -4.80 3.17
N VAL A 53 13.84 -4.55 4.46
CA VAL A 53 14.88 -4.30 5.48
C VAL A 53 14.68 -5.25 6.66
N ASP A 54 15.80 -5.64 7.27
CA ASP A 54 15.78 -6.45 8.48
C ASP A 54 15.40 -5.63 9.70
N ILE A 55 14.64 -6.25 10.62
CA ILE A 55 14.38 -5.67 11.92
C ILE A 55 15.52 -6.02 12.87
N GLN A 56 15.86 -5.12 13.78
CA GLN A 56 16.88 -5.34 14.81
C GLN A 56 16.30 -6.11 16.00
N SER A 57 15.06 -5.83 16.36
CA SER A 57 14.35 -6.46 17.47
C SER A 57 12.85 -6.44 17.25
N GLY A 58 12.13 -7.22 18.03
CA GLY A 58 10.68 -7.39 17.94
C GLY A 58 10.27 -8.51 17.01
N SER A 59 8.99 -8.58 16.69
CA SER A 59 8.44 -9.57 15.77
C SER A 59 7.32 -9.00 14.91
N ILE A 60 7.11 -9.60 13.74
CA ILE A 60 6.02 -9.26 12.82
C ILE A 60 5.24 -10.52 12.54
N SER A 61 3.93 -10.49 12.76
CA SER A 61 3.05 -11.61 12.42
C SER A 61 1.95 -11.19 11.46
N PHE A 62 1.64 -12.07 10.52
CA PHE A 62 0.58 -11.92 9.53
C PHE A 62 -0.34 -13.15 9.59
N GLU A 63 -1.64 -12.95 9.80
CA GLU A 63 -2.61 -14.03 10.05
C GLU A 63 -2.20 -14.98 11.19
N GLY A 64 -1.52 -14.45 12.21
CA GLY A 64 -1.01 -15.25 13.33
C GLY A 64 0.28 -16.03 13.04
N ARG A 65 0.78 -15.99 11.80
CA ARG A 65 2.05 -16.58 11.42
C ARG A 65 3.18 -15.57 11.59
N ASP A 66 4.25 -15.96 12.23
CA ASP A 66 5.47 -15.14 12.30
C ASP A 66 6.11 -15.05 10.90
N ILE A 67 6.32 -13.82 10.44
CA ILE A 67 6.94 -13.49 9.16
C ILE A 67 8.30 -12.78 9.33
N THR A 68 8.78 -12.66 10.55
CA THR A 68 9.96 -11.89 10.92
C THR A 68 11.22 -12.28 10.16
N ALA A 69 11.40 -13.56 9.86
CA ALA A 69 12.59 -14.10 9.18
C ALA A 69 12.33 -14.47 7.71
N LEU A 70 11.17 -14.14 7.15
CA LEU A 70 10.87 -14.48 5.75
C LEU A 70 11.60 -13.55 4.79
N VAL A 71 11.80 -14.02 3.56
CA VAL A 71 12.33 -13.21 2.45
C VAL A 71 11.19 -12.43 1.76
N PRO A 72 11.47 -11.30 1.08
CA PRO A 72 10.45 -10.44 0.46
C PRO A 72 9.50 -11.19 -0.49
N GLU A 73 10.01 -12.13 -1.27
CA GLU A 73 9.23 -12.94 -2.22
C GLU A 73 8.15 -13.75 -1.50
N SER A 74 8.47 -14.29 -0.31
CA SER A 74 7.52 -15.04 0.52
C SER A 74 6.43 -14.13 1.07
N ILE A 75 6.73 -12.87 1.39
CA ILE A 75 5.75 -11.89 1.86
C ILE A 75 4.69 -11.63 0.79
N CYS A 76 5.11 -11.44 -0.45
CA CYS A 76 4.18 -11.29 -1.58
C CYS A 76 3.29 -12.53 -1.73
N GLN A 77 3.85 -13.74 -1.60
CA GLN A 77 3.10 -14.99 -1.69
C GLN A 77 2.04 -15.16 -0.58
N LEU A 78 2.25 -14.56 0.60
CA LEU A 78 1.26 -14.57 1.68
C LEU A 78 0.06 -13.63 1.42
N GLY A 79 0.11 -12.78 0.41
CA GLY A 79 -0.98 -11.85 0.09
C GLY A 79 -0.76 -10.44 0.64
N ILE A 80 0.47 -10.07 0.92
CA ILE A 80 0.85 -8.70 1.22
C ILE A 80 1.32 -8.05 -0.09
N GLY A 81 0.53 -7.10 -0.61
CA GLY A 81 0.86 -6.28 -1.77
C GLY A 81 1.41 -4.92 -1.33
N ARG A 82 2.19 -4.29 -2.20
CA ARG A 82 2.73 -2.94 -1.96
C ARG A 82 2.81 -2.15 -3.26
N THR A 83 2.51 -0.84 -3.18
CA THR A 83 3.00 0.15 -4.16
C THR A 83 4.29 0.76 -3.64
N PHE A 84 5.14 1.24 -4.54
CA PHE A 84 6.36 1.93 -4.19
C PHE A 84 6.18 3.44 -4.35
N GLN A 85 6.94 4.23 -3.59
CA GLN A 85 6.94 5.69 -3.68
C GLN A 85 7.26 6.15 -5.12
N HIS A 86 8.24 5.52 -5.76
CA HIS A 86 8.48 5.66 -7.19
C HIS A 86 7.67 4.60 -7.93
N VAL A 87 6.99 5.05 -8.99
CA VAL A 87 6.15 4.15 -9.80
C VAL A 87 7.02 3.15 -10.56
N GLU A 88 6.89 1.87 -10.23
CA GLU A 88 7.65 0.76 -10.79
C GLU A 88 6.80 0.01 -11.83
N LEU A 89 6.42 0.69 -12.92
CA LEU A 89 5.71 0.07 -14.04
C LEU A 89 6.69 -0.53 -15.06
N PHE A 90 6.21 -1.54 -15.76
CA PHE A 90 6.86 -2.00 -17.00
C PHE A 90 6.63 -0.94 -18.08
N ARG A 91 7.58 -0.02 -18.22
CA ARG A 91 7.42 1.22 -18.99
C ARG A 91 7.17 1.00 -20.47
N GLU A 92 7.74 -0.06 -21.04
CA GLU A 92 7.58 -0.43 -22.45
C GLU A 92 6.27 -1.16 -22.72
N GLU A 93 5.63 -1.69 -21.68
CA GLU A 93 4.37 -2.41 -21.78
C GLU A 93 3.18 -1.44 -21.72
N THR A 94 2.03 -1.90 -22.23
CA THR A 94 0.79 -1.13 -22.19
C THR A 94 0.21 -1.05 -20.75
N VAL A 95 -0.72 -0.13 -20.54
CA VAL A 95 -1.49 -0.04 -19.28
C VAL A 95 -2.20 -1.36 -18.99
N PHE A 96 -2.83 -1.96 -20.00
CA PHE A 96 -3.50 -3.26 -19.88
C PHE A 96 -2.54 -4.36 -19.41
N GLU A 97 -1.37 -4.48 -20.04
CA GLU A 97 -0.38 -5.50 -19.70
C GLU A 97 0.17 -5.28 -18.29
N ASN A 98 0.44 -4.03 -17.89
CA ASN A 98 0.84 -3.72 -16.52
C ASN A 98 -0.19 -4.21 -15.50
N ILE A 99 -1.48 -3.94 -15.67
CA ILE A 99 -2.52 -4.40 -14.75
C ILE A 99 -2.65 -5.92 -14.79
N LEU A 100 -2.58 -6.51 -15.99
CA LEU A 100 -2.69 -7.96 -16.18
C LEU A 100 -1.58 -8.71 -15.43
N THR A 101 -0.35 -8.14 -15.33
CA THR A 101 0.74 -8.77 -14.55
C THR A 101 0.36 -8.99 -13.08
N GLY A 102 -0.43 -8.10 -12.48
CA GLY A 102 -0.94 -8.28 -11.13
C GLY A 102 -1.84 -9.51 -10.96
N LEU A 103 -2.54 -9.90 -12.03
CA LEU A 103 -3.44 -11.05 -12.04
C LEU A 103 -2.72 -12.38 -12.26
N TYR A 104 -1.53 -12.40 -12.82
CA TYR A 104 -0.83 -13.66 -13.17
C TYR A 104 -0.66 -14.60 -11.97
N ARG A 105 -0.49 -14.08 -10.78
CA ARG A 105 -0.39 -14.89 -9.57
C ARG A 105 -1.58 -15.84 -9.39
N HIS A 106 -2.78 -15.45 -9.83
CA HIS A 106 -4.01 -16.23 -9.66
C HIS A 106 -4.30 -17.17 -10.82
N TYR A 107 -3.60 -16.99 -11.93
CA TYR A 107 -3.84 -17.69 -13.19
C TYR A 107 -2.62 -18.48 -13.69
N VAL A 108 -1.62 -18.73 -12.82
CA VAL A 108 -0.51 -19.63 -13.16
C VAL A 108 -1.01 -21.07 -13.10
N TYR A 109 -1.12 -21.69 -14.25
CA TYR A 109 -1.56 -23.07 -14.38
C TYR A 109 -0.37 -24.03 -14.55
N GLY A 110 -0.43 -25.16 -13.84
CA GLY A 110 0.46 -26.29 -14.09
C GLY A 110 0.19 -26.91 -15.48
N PHE A 111 1.18 -27.63 -16.01
CA PHE A 111 1.14 -28.28 -17.32
C PHE A 111 -0.15 -29.08 -17.59
N GLY A 112 -0.78 -29.66 -16.56
CA GLY A 112 -2.04 -30.39 -16.65
C GLY A 112 -3.24 -29.52 -17.04
N ALA A 113 -3.32 -28.28 -16.61
CA ALA A 113 -4.44 -27.39 -16.90
C ALA A 113 -4.49 -26.95 -18.37
N ALA A 114 -3.33 -26.87 -19.02
CA ALA A 114 -3.22 -26.59 -20.44
C ALA A 114 -3.84 -27.70 -21.31
N LEU A 115 -3.70 -28.94 -20.89
CA LEU A 115 -4.24 -30.12 -21.59
C LEU A 115 -5.79 -30.19 -21.58
N PHE A 116 -6.45 -29.57 -20.58
CA PHE A 116 -7.90 -29.60 -20.42
C PHE A 116 -8.62 -28.32 -20.90
N GLY A 117 -7.93 -27.42 -21.62
CA GLY A 117 -8.54 -26.19 -22.13
C GLY A 117 -8.95 -25.19 -21.02
N LEU A 118 -8.48 -25.39 -19.79
CA LEU A 118 -8.81 -24.52 -18.64
C LEU A 118 -8.07 -23.19 -18.71
N VAL A 119 -6.95 -23.13 -19.46
CA VAL A 119 -6.14 -21.92 -19.64
C VAL A 119 -6.96 -20.80 -20.30
N GLY A 120 -7.74 -21.13 -21.35
CA GLY A 120 -8.51 -20.12 -22.07
C GLY A 120 -9.59 -19.44 -21.25
N ARG A 121 -10.32 -20.21 -20.41
CA ARG A 121 -11.36 -19.63 -19.53
C ARG A 121 -10.78 -18.69 -18.50
N ALA A 122 -9.70 -19.07 -17.91
CA ALA A 122 -9.07 -18.26 -16.89
C ALA A 122 -8.35 -17.04 -17.45
N GLU A 123 -7.78 -17.15 -18.64
CA GLU A 123 -7.26 -15.96 -19.34
C GLU A 123 -8.40 -14.98 -19.64
N GLU A 124 -9.57 -15.47 -20.02
CA GLU A 124 -10.74 -14.66 -20.28
C GLU A 124 -11.29 -14.00 -18.99
N GLU A 125 -11.22 -14.70 -17.86
CA GLU A 125 -11.55 -14.13 -16.53
C GLU A 125 -10.54 -13.05 -16.13
N ALA A 126 -9.24 -13.30 -16.31
CA ALA A 126 -8.21 -12.31 -16.03
C ALA A 126 -8.38 -11.04 -16.89
N ARG A 127 -8.67 -11.21 -18.19
CA ARG A 127 -8.95 -10.08 -19.09
C ARG A 127 -10.19 -9.29 -18.66
N ARG A 128 -11.27 -9.97 -18.28
CA ARG A 128 -12.49 -9.32 -17.79
C ARG A 128 -12.22 -8.52 -16.50
N GLU A 129 -11.47 -9.09 -15.56
CA GLU A 129 -11.11 -8.37 -14.34
C GLU A 129 -10.20 -7.17 -14.62
N CYS A 130 -9.23 -7.33 -15.53
CA CYS A 130 -8.38 -6.24 -15.98
C CYS A 130 -9.21 -5.09 -16.57
N HIS A 131 -10.18 -5.38 -17.43
CA HIS A 131 -11.10 -4.38 -17.96
C HIS A 131 -11.93 -3.70 -16.87
N GLY A 132 -12.39 -4.45 -15.86
CA GLY A 132 -13.09 -3.87 -14.71
C GLY A 132 -12.24 -2.89 -13.90
N LEU A 133 -10.94 -3.18 -13.74
CA LEU A 133 -10.00 -2.26 -13.07
C LEU A 133 -9.68 -1.04 -13.95
N LEU A 134 -9.50 -1.24 -15.26
CA LEU A 134 -9.31 -0.13 -16.21
C LEU A 134 -10.49 0.85 -16.15
N ASP A 135 -11.70 0.33 -16.14
CA ASP A 135 -12.93 1.14 -16.08
C ASP A 135 -13.03 1.89 -14.73
N ALA A 136 -12.82 1.18 -13.63
CA ALA A 136 -12.89 1.76 -12.29
C ALA A 136 -11.90 2.92 -12.09
N PHE A 137 -10.69 2.83 -12.65
CA PHE A 137 -9.67 3.88 -12.56
C PHE A 137 -9.69 4.88 -13.73
N ALA A 138 -10.72 4.85 -14.59
CA ALA A 138 -10.87 5.70 -15.79
C ALA A 138 -9.66 5.58 -16.74
N LEU A 139 -9.13 4.36 -16.92
CA LEU A 139 -7.98 4.04 -17.77
C LEU A 139 -8.36 3.34 -19.08
N THR A 140 -9.64 3.08 -19.31
CA THR A 140 -10.13 2.28 -20.46
C THR A 140 -9.65 2.82 -21.80
N GLN A 141 -9.67 4.16 -22.01
CA GLN A 141 -9.20 4.79 -23.23
C GLN A 141 -7.67 4.73 -23.41
N LEU A 142 -6.95 4.46 -22.33
CA LEU A 142 -5.48 4.39 -22.30
C LEU A 142 -4.97 2.93 -22.24
N ALA A 143 -5.87 1.94 -22.34
CA ALA A 143 -5.53 0.53 -22.16
C ALA A 143 -4.35 0.06 -23.04
N HIS A 144 -4.25 0.57 -24.26
CA HIS A 144 -3.20 0.21 -25.23
C HIS A 144 -2.06 1.24 -25.31
N ALA A 145 -2.08 2.29 -24.49
CA ALA A 145 -0.98 3.25 -24.42
C ALA A 145 0.19 2.65 -23.62
N ARG A 146 1.42 3.00 -23.97
CA ARG A 146 2.61 2.63 -23.20
C ARG A 146 2.58 3.32 -21.84
N ALA A 147 2.79 2.57 -20.78
CA ALA A 147 2.73 3.10 -19.42
C ALA A 147 3.80 4.17 -19.17
N GLY A 148 4.99 4.03 -19.78
CA GLY A 148 6.09 4.98 -19.62
C GLY A 148 5.86 6.35 -20.24
N ASP A 149 4.95 6.48 -21.21
CA ASP A 149 4.65 7.73 -21.93
C ASP A 149 3.53 8.56 -21.25
N LEU A 150 2.91 8.01 -20.21
CA LEU A 150 1.77 8.64 -19.55
C LEU A 150 2.21 9.67 -18.49
N PRO A 151 1.39 10.70 -18.22
CA PRO A 151 1.60 11.60 -17.11
C PRO A 151 1.70 10.83 -15.77
N PHE A 152 2.50 11.36 -14.84
CA PHE A 152 2.82 10.69 -13.57
C PHE A 152 1.57 10.30 -12.76
N GLY A 153 0.56 11.18 -12.68
CA GLY A 153 -0.71 10.87 -12.00
C GLY A 153 -1.46 9.68 -12.62
N ILE A 154 -1.41 9.52 -13.94
CA ILE A 154 -1.99 8.35 -14.62
C ILE A 154 -1.18 7.09 -14.33
N GLN A 155 0.17 7.18 -14.34
CA GLN A 155 1.03 6.05 -13.95
C GLN A 155 0.72 5.57 -12.52
N LYS A 156 0.47 6.48 -11.58
CA LYS A 156 0.05 6.15 -10.20
C LYS A 156 -1.30 5.41 -10.17
N ARG A 157 -2.27 5.81 -11.00
CA ARG A 157 -3.56 5.08 -11.14
C ARG A 157 -3.34 3.66 -11.68
N VAL A 158 -2.46 3.49 -12.65
CA VAL A 158 -2.09 2.17 -13.20
C VAL A 158 -1.43 1.31 -12.11
N ASP A 159 -0.53 1.88 -11.31
CA ASP A 159 0.15 1.15 -10.22
C ASP A 159 -0.83 0.68 -9.13
N MET A 160 -1.78 1.56 -8.73
CA MET A 160 -2.86 1.18 -7.80
C MET A 160 -3.76 0.08 -8.38
N ALA A 161 -4.15 0.18 -9.65
CA ALA A 161 -4.96 -0.83 -10.32
C ALA A 161 -4.21 -2.18 -10.39
N ARG A 162 -2.91 -2.18 -10.73
CA ARG A 162 -2.04 -3.36 -10.74
C ARG A 162 -1.92 -3.99 -9.35
N ALA A 163 -1.73 -3.17 -8.32
CA ALA A 163 -1.63 -3.64 -6.94
C ALA A 163 -2.93 -4.28 -6.45
N LEU A 164 -4.08 -3.73 -6.80
CA LEU A 164 -5.41 -4.32 -6.50
C LEU A 164 -5.69 -5.59 -7.32
N ALA A 165 -5.15 -5.68 -8.55
CA ALA A 165 -5.23 -6.87 -9.38
C ALA A 165 -4.58 -8.10 -8.70
N MET A 166 -3.55 -7.89 -7.88
CA MET A 166 -2.93 -8.97 -7.08
C MET A 166 -3.87 -9.60 -6.05
N ARG A 167 -5.08 -9.04 -5.86
CA ARG A 167 -6.06 -9.48 -4.84
C ARG A 167 -5.39 -9.71 -3.47
N PRO A 168 -4.66 -8.72 -2.94
CA PRO A 168 -3.93 -8.90 -1.69
C PRO A 168 -4.91 -8.98 -0.51
N GLN A 169 -4.50 -9.60 0.59
CA GLN A 169 -5.22 -9.50 1.86
C GLN A 169 -4.87 -8.21 2.60
N LEU A 170 -3.62 -7.76 2.45
CA LEU A 170 -3.10 -6.48 2.94
C LEU A 170 -2.43 -5.74 1.78
N LEU A 171 -2.86 -4.51 1.52
CA LEU A 171 -2.23 -3.63 0.55
C LEU A 171 -1.61 -2.43 1.27
N LEU A 172 -0.31 -2.27 1.08
CA LEU A 172 0.51 -1.18 1.60
C LEU A 172 0.65 -0.13 0.49
N LEU A 173 0.13 1.06 0.71
CA LEU A 173 0.19 2.18 -0.23
C LEU A 173 1.15 3.23 0.31
N ASP A 174 2.26 3.46 -0.39
CA ASP A 174 3.30 4.42 0.00
C ASP A 174 3.20 5.67 -0.89
N GLU A 175 2.60 6.74 -0.35
CA GLU A 175 2.31 8.01 -1.04
C GLU A 175 1.61 7.82 -2.40
N PRO A 176 0.47 7.10 -2.44
CA PRO A 176 -0.15 6.68 -3.70
C PRO A 176 -0.64 7.84 -4.57
N VAL A 177 -0.88 9.02 -3.99
CA VAL A 177 -1.44 10.17 -4.72
C VAL A 177 -0.50 11.37 -4.79
N SER A 178 0.77 11.21 -4.41
CA SER A 178 1.76 12.28 -4.55
C SER A 178 1.88 12.71 -6.02
N GLY A 179 1.89 14.03 -6.25
CA GLY A 179 1.99 14.61 -7.60
C GLY A 179 0.68 14.62 -8.39
N MET A 180 -0.44 14.22 -7.80
CA MET A 180 -1.79 14.39 -8.37
C MET A 180 -2.42 15.72 -7.92
N SER A 181 -3.34 16.26 -8.71
CA SER A 181 -4.25 17.30 -8.24
C SER A 181 -5.17 16.76 -7.14
N GLU A 182 -5.73 17.66 -6.31
CA GLU A 182 -6.62 17.26 -5.21
C GLU A 182 -7.83 16.44 -5.70
N SER A 183 -8.40 16.81 -6.85
CA SER A 183 -9.52 16.09 -7.46
C SER A 183 -9.13 14.67 -7.89
N GLU A 184 -8.00 14.53 -8.59
CA GLU A 184 -7.48 13.23 -9.05
C GLU A 184 -7.13 12.32 -7.89
N ALA A 185 -6.50 12.89 -6.85
CA ALA A 185 -6.15 12.17 -5.62
C ALA A 185 -7.40 11.60 -4.93
N ASN A 186 -8.42 12.46 -4.73
CA ASN A 186 -9.67 12.05 -4.09
C ASN A 186 -10.39 10.95 -4.87
N GLU A 187 -10.43 11.05 -6.21
CA GLU A 187 -11.05 10.05 -7.07
C GLU A 187 -10.31 8.71 -7.02
N ALA A 188 -8.99 8.72 -7.22
CA ALA A 188 -8.17 7.51 -7.23
C ALA A 188 -8.24 6.75 -5.90
N ILE A 189 -8.23 7.49 -4.81
CA ILE A 189 -8.33 6.93 -3.46
C ILE A 189 -9.74 6.43 -3.13
N ALA A 190 -10.78 7.17 -3.51
CA ALA A 190 -12.15 6.70 -3.33
C ALA A 190 -12.39 5.39 -4.09
N THR A 191 -11.88 5.29 -5.32
CA THR A 191 -11.91 4.07 -6.13
C THR A 191 -11.18 2.93 -5.43
N THR A 192 -9.95 3.17 -4.97
CA THR A 192 -9.14 2.17 -4.25
C THR A 192 -9.86 1.68 -2.99
N ARG A 193 -10.41 2.59 -2.18
CA ARG A 193 -11.18 2.29 -0.98
C ARG A 193 -12.40 1.42 -1.28
N ASN A 194 -13.17 1.78 -2.29
CA ASN A 194 -14.39 1.05 -2.65
C ASN A 194 -14.05 -0.39 -3.07
N ILE A 195 -13.07 -0.56 -3.96
CA ILE A 195 -12.60 -1.89 -4.39
C ILE A 195 -12.07 -2.69 -3.19
N ALA A 196 -11.31 -2.05 -2.31
CA ALA A 196 -10.77 -2.72 -1.12
C ALA A 196 -11.87 -3.20 -0.18
N ARG A 197 -12.91 -2.39 0.06
CA ARG A 197 -14.07 -2.77 0.86
C ARG A 197 -14.85 -3.91 0.24
N ASP A 198 -15.15 -3.81 -1.05
CA ASP A 198 -15.91 -4.83 -1.77
C ASP A 198 -15.20 -6.19 -1.77
N ARG A 199 -13.86 -6.18 -1.81
CA ARG A 199 -13.02 -7.39 -1.81
C ARG A 199 -12.51 -7.80 -0.43
N GLY A 200 -12.82 -7.06 0.64
CA GLY A 200 -12.33 -7.33 2.00
C GLY A 200 -10.82 -7.14 2.18
N ILE A 201 -10.20 -6.29 1.36
CA ILE A 201 -8.76 -5.98 1.42
C ILE A 201 -8.51 -5.00 2.57
N THR A 202 -7.51 -5.30 3.40
CA THR A 202 -7.00 -4.38 4.42
C THR A 202 -6.04 -3.39 3.79
N LEU A 203 -6.17 -2.10 4.10
CA LEU A 203 -5.26 -1.06 3.60
C LEU A 203 -4.43 -0.46 4.73
N LEU A 204 -3.12 -0.30 4.49
CA LEU A 204 -2.25 0.58 5.26
C LEU A 204 -1.70 1.64 4.30
N ILE A 205 -2.09 2.90 4.50
CA ILE A 205 -1.80 4.00 3.58
C ILE A 205 -0.87 4.97 4.28
N VAL A 206 0.30 5.19 3.69
CA VAL A 206 1.22 6.27 4.09
C VAL A 206 0.95 7.48 3.22
N GLU A 207 0.63 8.59 3.85
CA GLU A 207 0.42 9.87 3.17
C GLU A 207 0.82 11.02 4.09
N HIS A 208 1.27 12.10 3.49
CA HIS A 208 1.53 13.37 4.18
C HIS A 208 0.36 14.36 4.02
N ASN A 209 -0.54 14.13 3.07
CA ASN A 209 -1.73 14.96 2.88
C ASN A 209 -2.80 14.61 3.93
N MET A 210 -2.82 15.41 5.01
CA MET A 210 -3.76 15.23 6.12
C MET A 210 -5.23 15.25 5.69
N ARG A 211 -5.61 16.09 4.69
CA ARG A 211 -7.01 16.13 4.22
C ARG A 211 -7.45 14.82 3.62
N VAL A 212 -6.61 14.26 2.78
CA VAL A 212 -6.84 12.96 2.15
C VAL A 212 -6.98 11.90 3.22
N MET A 213 -6.06 11.86 4.17
CA MET A 213 -6.08 10.86 5.24
C MET A 213 -7.31 10.96 6.15
N MET A 214 -7.72 12.17 6.53
CA MET A 214 -8.91 12.38 7.36
C MET A 214 -10.22 11.92 6.71
N GLN A 215 -10.28 11.87 5.38
CA GLN A 215 -11.46 11.41 4.64
C GLN A 215 -11.47 9.89 4.40
N LEU A 216 -10.29 9.27 4.44
CA LEU A 216 -10.11 7.89 3.99
C LEU A 216 -9.97 6.89 5.10
N ALA A 217 -9.15 7.21 6.09
CA ALA A 217 -8.77 6.28 7.13
C ALA A 217 -9.91 6.13 8.16
N GLU A 218 -10.14 4.91 8.58
CA GLU A 218 -11.02 4.61 9.72
C GLU A 218 -10.29 4.84 11.04
N ARG A 219 -9.00 4.58 11.03
CA ARG A 219 -8.07 4.87 12.12
C ARG A 219 -6.76 5.40 11.55
N ILE A 220 -6.07 6.22 12.33
CA ILE A 220 -4.79 6.81 11.96
C ILE A 220 -3.78 6.47 13.07
N THR A 221 -2.59 6.06 12.64
CA THR A 221 -1.40 5.93 13.48
C THR A 221 -0.45 7.05 13.12
N VAL A 222 0.02 7.80 14.11
CA VAL A 222 0.96 8.91 13.93
C VAL A 222 2.34 8.49 14.39
N MET A 223 3.32 8.63 13.52
CA MET A 223 4.72 8.41 13.84
C MET A 223 5.49 9.73 13.93
N HIS A 224 6.39 9.80 14.90
CA HIS A 224 7.37 10.86 15.04
C HIS A 224 8.68 10.28 15.58
N GLU A 225 9.83 10.65 15.01
CA GLU A 225 11.17 10.18 15.39
C GLU A 225 11.29 8.65 15.56
N GLY A 226 10.64 7.89 14.68
CA GLY A 226 10.64 6.43 14.71
C GLY A 226 9.70 5.78 15.71
N ARG A 227 8.88 6.53 16.46
CA ARG A 227 7.93 6.03 17.45
C ARG A 227 6.50 6.32 17.03
N VAL A 228 5.56 5.51 17.51
CA VAL A 228 4.14 5.85 17.49
C VAL A 228 3.86 6.81 18.64
N ILE A 229 3.33 8.00 18.33
CA ILE A 229 2.99 9.04 19.31
C ILE A 229 1.49 9.13 19.57
N ALA A 230 0.65 8.74 18.60
CA ALA A 230 -0.79 8.72 18.73
C ALA A 230 -1.43 7.67 17.83
N GLU A 231 -2.60 7.16 18.24
CA GLU A 231 -3.42 6.25 17.47
C GLU A 231 -4.90 6.49 17.81
N GLY A 232 -5.73 6.73 16.78
CA GLY A 232 -7.13 7.03 17.00
C GLY A 232 -7.92 7.20 15.70
N SER A 233 -9.19 7.60 15.84
CA SER A 233 -10.01 8.06 14.72
C SER A 233 -9.45 9.37 14.13
N PRO A 234 -9.82 9.73 12.90
CA PRO A 234 -9.44 11.02 12.32
C PRO A 234 -9.78 12.23 13.21
N ALA A 235 -10.93 12.19 13.90
CA ALA A 235 -11.37 13.26 14.79
C ALA A 235 -10.48 13.39 16.03
N GLU A 236 -10.10 12.28 16.65
CA GLU A 236 -9.19 12.23 17.81
C GLU A 236 -7.81 12.75 17.42
N ILE A 237 -7.24 12.28 16.33
CA ILE A 237 -5.92 12.69 15.84
C ILE A 237 -5.86 14.19 15.52
N ARG A 238 -6.92 14.75 14.93
CA ARG A 238 -7.01 16.19 14.62
C ARG A 238 -6.93 17.08 15.85
N SER A 239 -7.39 16.61 16.99
CA SER A 239 -7.43 17.37 18.25
C SER A 239 -6.28 17.01 19.19
N ASP A 240 -5.44 16.06 18.84
CA ASP A 240 -4.32 15.61 19.67
C ASP A 240 -3.19 16.65 19.68
N ARG A 241 -2.85 17.16 20.87
CA ARG A 241 -1.81 18.19 21.04
C ARG A 241 -0.43 17.68 20.65
N GLY A 242 -0.09 16.44 20.98
CA GLY A 242 1.20 15.85 20.65
C GLY A 242 1.39 15.71 19.15
N VAL A 243 0.29 15.43 18.42
CA VAL A 243 0.30 15.40 16.94
C VAL A 243 0.49 16.81 16.38
N ILE A 244 -0.24 17.79 16.88
CA ILE A 244 -0.12 19.21 16.44
C ILE A 244 1.30 19.70 16.65
N ASP A 245 1.88 19.48 17.83
CA ASP A 245 3.25 19.92 18.17
C ASP A 245 4.30 19.22 17.28
N ALA A 246 4.14 17.96 16.96
CA ALA A 246 5.03 17.21 16.07
C ALA A 246 5.08 17.77 14.64
N TYR A 247 3.96 18.31 14.14
CA TYR A 247 3.89 18.95 12.82
C TYR A 247 4.30 20.43 12.83
N LEU A 248 4.02 21.18 13.91
CA LEU A 248 4.43 22.58 14.03
C LEU A 248 5.94 22.73 14.24
N GLY A 249 6.59 21.73 14.85
CA GLY A 249 8.04 21.71 15.02
C GLY A 249 8.83 21.73 13.71
N GLU A 250 8.29 21.12 12.64
CA GLU A 250 8.93 21.14 11.31
C GLU A 250 8.87 22.52 10.62
N GLU A 251 7.79 23.28 10.80
CA GLU A 251 7.67 24.61 10.20
C GLU A 251 8.68 25.60 10.80
N THR A 252 9.16 25.35 12.02
CA THR A 252 10.10 26.24 12.72
C THR A 252 11.56 25.92 12.38
N GLU A 253 11.90 24.72 11.91
CA GLU A 253 13.26 24.35 11.49
C GLU A 253 13.59 24.77 10.05
N LEU A 254 12.59 25.17 9.26
CA LEU A 254 12.73 25.61 7.85
C LEU A 254 12.69 27.13 7.68
N ALA A 255 12.60 27.91 8.76
CA ALA A 255 12.63 29.37 8.81
C ALA A 255 13.97 29.86 9.33
#